data_981e439e7ade470edb5ca94f154812a0
#
_entry.id   981e439e7ade470edb5ca94f154812a0
#
_cell.length_a   1.000
_cell.length_b   1.000
_cell.length_c   1.000
_cell.angle_alpha   90.00
_cell.angle_beta   90.00
_cell.angle_gamma   90.00
#
_symmetry.space_group_name_H-M   'P 1'
#
loop_
_entity.id
_entity.type
_entity.pdbx_description
1 polymer ?
#
loop_
_entity_poly.entity_id
_entity_poly.type
_entity_poly.pdbx_seq_one_letter_code
_entity_poly.pdbx_strand_id
1 'polypeptide(L)'
;MSADNGIYVLLTESEKGPEYRVAYAQAIDSIYGKFNEQTFKWEGDREALRDIFLDAQVFHTLNEALDFAEEMEQDYNYLEDGVCIINEFKDHGNIFG
;
A
#
# COMPACT_ATOMS: atom_id res chain seq x y z
N MET A 1 -15.87 2.26 -17.49
CA MET A 1 -15.56 2.28 -16.08
C MET A 1 -14.15 1.74 -15.87
N SER A 2 -13.25 2.57 -15.43
CA SER A 2 -11.89 2.14 -15.22
C SER A 2 -11.80 1.30 -13.96
N ALA A 3 -11.13 0.16 -14.06
CA ALA A 3 -10.82 -0.64 -12.89
C ALA A 3 -9.48 -0.13 -12.35
N ASP A 4 -9.55 0.71 -11.34
CA ASP A 4 -8.37 1.20 -10.66
C ASP A 4 -7.70 0.02 -9.94
N ASN A 5 -6.61 -0.48 -10.52
CA ASN A 5 -5.91 -1.64 -9.98
C ASN A 5 -4.40 -1.47 -10.11
N GLY A 6 -3.67 -2.07 -9.21
CA GLY A 6 -2.21 -2.01 -9.24
C GLY A 6 -1.58 -2.89 -8.18
N ILE A 7 -0.25 -2.92 -8.23
CA ILE A 7 0.58 -3.54 -7.19
C ILE A 7 1.04 -2.41 -6.27
N TYR A 8 0.81 -2.56 -4.98
CA TYR A 8 1.12 -1.52 -4.02
C TYR A 8 2.16 -1.99 -3.01
N VAL A 9 3.15 -1.12 -2.76
CA VAL A 9 4.17 -1.36 -1.75
C VAL A 9 3.87 -0.42 -0.58
N LEU A 10 3.49 -0.99 0.56
CA LEU A 10 3.18 -0.22 1.74
C LEU A 10 4.41 -0.11 2.64
N LEU A 11 4.84 1.12 2.90
CA LEU A 11 5.96 1.41 3.78
C LEU A 11 5.44 1.74 5.18
N THR A 12 5.86 0.95 6.17
CA THR A 12 5.56 1.21 7.57
C THR A 12 6.85 1.24 8.36
N GLU A 13 6.83 1.88 9.53
CA GLU A 13 7.99 1.89 10.41
C GLU A 13 7.70 1.05 11.65
N SER A 14 8.67 0.22 12.02
CA SER A 14 8.59 -0.57 13.24
C SER A 14 9.81 -0.24 14.11
N GLU A 15 9.83 -0.78 15.32
CA GLU A 15 10.97 -0.62 16.23
C GLU A 15 12.26 -1.15 15.64
N LYS A 16 12.16 -2.09 14.71
CA LYS A 16 13.32 -2.70 14.06
C LYS A 16 13.71 -2.01 12.75
N GLY A 17 13.01 -0.94 12.38
CA GLY A 17 13.27 -0.20 11.15
C GLY A 17 12.12 -0.29 10.17
N PRO A 18 12.33 0.15 8.92
CA PRO A 18 11.26 0.15 7.92
C PRO A 18 10.86 -1.26 7.50
N GLU A 19 9.57 -1.42 7.26
CA GLU A 19 8.99 -2.65 6.74
C GLU A 19 8.22 -2.34 5.48
N TYR A 20 8.33 -3.20 4.48
CA TYR A 20 7.67 -3.05 3.20
C TYR A 20 6.78 -4.25 2.93
N ARG A 21 5.53 -4.00 2.59
CA ARG A 21 4.57 -5.05 2.23
C ARG A 21 4.07 -4.82 0.83
N VAL A 22 3.95 -5.89 0.06
CA VAL A 22 3.55 -5.82 -1.35
C VAL A 22 2.25 -6.57 -1.54
N ALA A 23 1.28 -5.94 -2.18
CA ALA A 23 -0.01 -6.58 -2.45
C ALA A 23 -0.66 -5.99 -3.69
N TYR A 24 -1.48 -6.81 -4.33
CA TYR A 24 -2.36 -6.36 -5.41
C TYR A 24 -3.66 -5.84 -4.80
N ALA A 25 -4.16 -4.73 -5.33
CA ALA A 25 -5.43 -4.19 -4.88
C ALA A 25 -6.19 -3.50 -6.02
N GLN A 26 -7.50 -3.47 -5.87
CA GLN A 26 -8.40 -2.76 -6.77
C GLN A 26 -9.09 -1.64 -6.01
N ALA A 27 -9.46 -0.57 -6.72
CA ALA A 27 -10.17 0.56 -6.16
C ALA A 27 -9.45 1.18 -4.96
N ILE A 28 -8.12 1.25 -5.04
CA ILE A 28 -7.28 1.71 -3.93
C ILE A 28 -7.57 3.17 -3.56
N ASP A 29 -7.93 3.99 -4.54
CA ASP A 29 -8.23 5.40 -4.28
C ASP A 29 -9.39 5.57 -3.31
N SER A 30 -10.40 4.70 -3.41
CA SER A 30 -11.55 4.72 -2.51
C SER A 30 -11.18 4.24 -1.11
N ILE A 31 -10.21 3.33 -1.04
CA ILE A 31 -9.78 2.71 0.22
C ILE A 31 -8.76 3.59 0.92
N TYR A 32 -7.76 4.06 0.17
CA TYR A 32 -6.65 4.84 0.70
C TYR A 32 -7.12 6.19 1.24
N GLY A 33 -7.97 6.87 0.48
CA GLY A 33 -8.50 8.15 0.90
C GLY A 33 -7.50 9.29 0.90
N LYS A 34 -7.88 10.38 1.54
CA LYS A 34 -7.04 11.57 1.66
C LYS A 34 -7.08 12.12 3.06
N PHE A 35 -5.97 12.69 3.49
CA PHE A 35 -5.90 13.38 4.77
C PHE A 35 -6.51 14.77 4.63
N ASN A 36 -7.47 15.08 5.48
CA ASN A 36 -8.11 16.39 5.51
C ASN A 36 -7.40 17.27 6.54
N GLU A 37 -6.64 18.26 6.06
CA GLU A 37 -5.86 19.13 6.92
C GLU A 37 -6.70 20.02 7.82
N GLN A 38 -7.93 20.31 7.40
CA GLN A 38 -8.83 21.17 8.19
C GLN A 38 -9.39 20.45 9.41
N THR A 39 -9.71 19.17 9.26
CA THR A 39 -10.29 18.37 10.33
C THR A 39 -9.27 17.47 11.02
N PHE A 40 -8.07 17.35 10.46
CA PHE A 40 -7.02 16.44 10.89
C PHE A 40 -7.50 14.97 10.92
N LYS A 41 -8.33 14.59 9.95
CA LYS A 41 -8.87 13.25 9.86
C LYS A 41 -8.64 12.65 8.49
N TRP A 42 -8.51 11.34 8.47
CA TRP A 42 -8.47 10.58 7.24
C TRP A 42 -9.89 10.35 6.73
N GLU A 43 -10.08 10.57 5.45
CA GLU A 43 -11.35 10.32 4.78
C GLU A 43 -11.29 9.03 3.96
N GLY A 44 -10.49 8.08 4.40
CA GLY A 44 -10.37 6.78 3.78
C GLY A 44 -10.70 5.68 4.77
N ASP A 45 -10.61 4.44 4.30
CA ASP A 45 -10.89 3.27 5.12
C ASP A 45 -9.57 2.61 5.54
N ARG A 46 -9.10 2.94 6.74
CA ARG A 46 -7.85 2.40 7.28
C ARG A 46 -7.91 0.90 7.48
N GLU A 47 -9.05 0.37 7.90
CA GLU A 47 -9.20 -1.05 8.13
C GLU A 47 -9.11 -1.83 6.81
N ALA A 48 -9.74 -1.31 5.76
CA ALA A 48 -9.65 -1.95 4.45
C ALA A 48 -8.22 -1.89 3.91
N LEU A 49 -7.52 -0.77 4.11
CA LEU A 49 -6.12 -0.67 3.70
C LEU A 49 -5.26 -1.68 4.46
N ARG A 50 -5.47 -1.80 5.75
CA ARG A 50 -4.77 -2.77 6.57
C ARG A 50 -5.03 -4.20 6.11
N ASP A 51 -6.28 -4.52 5.79
CA ASP A 51 -6.67 -5.87 5.38
C ASP A 51 -6.00 -6.28 4.06
N ILE A 52 -5.76 -5.33 3.16
CA ILE A 52 -5.07 -5.60 1.90
C ILE A 52 -3.67 -6.16 2.17
N PHE A 53 -2.97 -5.64 3.16
CA PHE A 53 -1.59 -5.99 3.45
C PHE A 53 -1.42 -6.96 4.62
N LEU A 54 -2.52 -7.39 5.24
CA LEU A 54 -2.46 -8.18 6.47
C LEU A 54 -1.68 -9.48 6.30
N ASP A 55 -1.89 -10.17 5.19
CA ASP A 55 -1.22 -11.44 4.90
C ASP A 55 -0.04 -11.27 3.94
N ALA A 56 0.35 -10.04 3.65
CA ALA A 56 1.44 -9.78 2.71
C ALA A 56 2.79 -10.11 3.34
N GLN A 57 3.71 -10.58 2.52
CA GLN A 57 5.07 -10.83 2.97
C GLN A 57 5.77 -9.51 3.31
N VAL A 58 6.53 -9.53 4.40
CA VAL A 58 7.28 -8.36 4.86
C VAL A 58 8.70 -8.41 4.32
N PHE A 59 9.14 -7.28 3.74
CA PHE A 59 10.51 -7.10 3.29
C PHE A 59 11.15 -5.98 4.11
N HIS A 60 12.45 -6.02 4.27
CA HIS A 60 13.18 -5.03 5.08
C HIS A 60 13.95 -4.01 4.25
N THR A 61 13.99 -4.20 2.94
CA THR A 61 14.59 -3.23 2.02
C THR A 61 13.63 -2.93 0.89
N LEU A 62 13.71 -1.70 0.38
CA LEU A 62 12.88 -1.28 -0.74
C LEU A 62 13.18 -2.10 -2.00
N ASN A 63 14.46 -2.40 -2.24
CA ASN A 63 14.84 -3.16 -3.43
C ASN A 63 14.21 -4.54 -3.46
N GLU A 64 14.21 -5.24 -2.32
CA GLU A 64 13.56 -6.56 -2.24
C GLU A 64 12.07 -6.47 -2.51
N ALA A 65 11.43 -5.46 -1.94
CA ALA A 65 9.99 -5.25 -2.14
C ALA A 65 9.66 -4.93 -3.59
N LEU A 66 10.46 -4.07 -4.22
CA LEU A 66 10.25 -3.70 -5.62
C LEU A 66 10.49 -4.88 -6.56
N ASP A 67 11.51 -5.70 -6.30
CA ASP A 67 11.77 -6.89 -7.10
C ASP A 67 10.57 -7.85 -7.03
N PHE A 68 10.02 -8.04 -5.84
CA PHE A 68 8.85 -8.88 -5.67
C PHE A 68 7.63 -8.27 -6.36
N ALA A 69 7.46 -6.95 -6.27
CA ALA A 69 6.36 -6.27 -6.93
C ALA A 69 6.44 -6.41 -8.46
N GLU A 70 7.64 -6.32 -9.02
CA GLU A 70 7.84 -6.50 -10.46
C GLU A 70 7.49 -7.92 -10.90
N GLU A 71 7.88 -8.92 -10.12
CA GLU A 71 7.52 -10.30 -10.41
C GLU A 71 6.01 -10.50 -10.36
N MET A 72 5.37 -9.90 -9.36
CA MET A 72 3.92 -9.97 -9.24
C MET A 72 3.22 -9.29 -10.41
N GLU A 73 3.76 -8.15 -10.86
CA GLU A 73 3.21 -7.42 -12.00
C GLU A 73 3.17 -8.29 -13.26
N GLN A 74 4.16 -9.13 -13.46
CA GLN A 74 4.22 -10.01 -14.62
C GLN A 74 3.11 -11.06 -14.65
N ASP A 75 2.54 -11.37 -13.50
CA ASP A 75 1.45 -12.33 -13.40
C ASP A 75 0.09 -11.74 -13.79
N TYR A 76 0.02 -10.43 -13.93
CA TYR A 76 -1.21 -9.73 -14.29
C TYR A 76 -1.14 -9.23 -15.72
N ASN A 77 -2.22 -9.42 -16.48
CA ASN A 77 -2.27 -9.01 -17.87
C ASN A 77 -2.38 -7.49 -18.01
N TYR A 78 -2.98 -6.83 -17.03
CA TYR A 78 -3.21 -5.40 -17.11
C TYR A 78 -3.32 -4.81 -15.71
N LEU A 79 -2.50 -3.79 -15.48
CA LEU A 79 -2.55 -3.01 -14.23
C LEU A 79 -2.63 -1.54 -14.61
N GLU A 80 -3.70 -0.89 -14.21
CA GLU A 80 -3.92 0.52 -14.56
C GLU A 80 -2.88 1.43 -13.91
N ASP A 81 -2.58 1.18 -12.64
CA ASP A 81 -1.66 2.02 -11.88
C ASP A 81 -0.22 1.47 -11.81
N GLY A 82 0.00 0.26 -12.29
CA GLY A 82 1.33 -0.36 -12.22
C GLY A 82 1.77 -0.63 -10.79
N VAL A 83 3.02 -0.27 -10.49
CA VAL A 83 3.59 -0.46 -9.15
C VAL A 83 3.67 0.92 -8.48
N CYS A 84 3.02 1.04 -7.31
CA CYS A 84 2.96 2.30 -6.56
C CYS A 84 3.43 2.09 -5.12
N ILE A 85 4.05 3.12 -4.56
CA ILE A 85 4.52 3.10 -3.17
C ILE A 85 3.61 3.95 -2.31
N ILE A 86 3.13 3.39 -1.21
CA ILE A 86 2.32 4.09 -0.22
C ILE A 86 3.16 4.30 1.04
N ASN A 87 3.40 5.56 1.38
CA ASN A 87 4.16 5.90 2.57
C ASN A 87 3.18 6.13 3.73
N GLU A 88 2.96 5.10 4.51
CA GLU A 88 2.03 5.14 5.61
C GLU A 88 2.43 6.11 6.72
N PHE A 89 3.73 6.27 6.99
CA PHE A 89 4.19 7.18 8.04
C PHE A 89 3.65 8.58 7.88
N LYS A 90 3.69 9.03 6.62
CA LYS A 90 3.28 10.38 6.31
C LYS A 90 1.78 10.53 6.39
N ASP A 91 1.10 9.47 5.97
CA ASP A 91 -0.31 9.55 5.64
C ASP A 91 -1.23 8.99 6.72
N HIS A 92 -0.93 7.82 7.25
CA HIS A 92 -1.85 7.12 8.16
C HIS A 92 -1.29 6.83 9.54
N GLY A 93 0.00 7.04 9.77
CA GLY A 93 0.65 6.51 10.96
C GLY A 93 0.74 5.00 10.83
N ASN A 94 0.96 4.28 11.91
CA ASN A 94 1.14 2.84 11.84
C ASN A 94 -0.19 2.10 11.96
N ILE A 95 -0.74 1.63 10.83
CA ILE A 95 -2.02 0.91 10.83
C ILE A 95 -1.92 -0.49 11.42
N PHE A 96 -0.71 -1.04 11.60
CA PHE A 96 -0.48 -2.34 12.20
C PHE A 96 -0.09 -2.26 13.67
N GLY A 97 0.18 -1.08 14.15
CA GLY A 97 0.56 -0.82 15.53
C GLY A 97 -0.48 -0.02 16.26
#